data_bc2c220b4be2ec824114baf9a047b382
#
_entry.id   bc2c220b4be2ec824114baf9a047b382
#
_cell.length_a   1.000
_cell.length_b   1.000
_cell.length_c   1.000
_cell.angle_alpha   90.00
_cell.angle_beta   90.00
_cell.angle_gamma   90.00
#
_symmetry.space_group_name_H-M   'P 1'
#
loop_
_entity.id
_entity.type
_entity.pdbx_description
1 polymer ?
#
loop_
_entity_poly.entity_id
_entity_poly.type
_entity_poly.pdbx_seq_one_letter_code
_entity_poly.pdbx_strand_id
1 'polypeptide(L)' 'HYLQGNIMKYLWRYRYKNGVEDLNKAQWYLTKLIDILKNDKSKNDVDH' A
#
# COMPACT_ATOMS: atom_id res chain seq x y z
N HIS A 1 -6.30 -7.65 -4.12
CA HIS A 1 -7.02 -6.53 -3.58
C HIS A 1 -6.56 -5.24 -4.24
N TYR A 2 -7.48 -4.31 -4.44
CA TYR A 2 -7.19 -3.11 -5.21
C TYR A 2 -5.99 -2.32 -4.67
N LEU A 3 -6.02 -1.98 -3.40
CA LEU A 3 -4.94 -1.18 -2.81
C LEU A 3 -3.64 -1.94 -2.82
N GLN A 4 -3.70 -3.19 -2.47
CA GLN A 4 -2.50 -4.01 -2.44
C GLN A 4 -1.89 -4.14 -3.83
N GLY A 5 -2.73 -4.31 -4.84
CA GLY A 5 -2.25 -4.42 -6.20
C GLY A 5 -1.56 -3.16 -6.67
N ASN A 6 -2.11 -1.99 -6.30
CA ASN A 6 -1.47 -0.73 -6.66
C ASN A 6 -0.13 -0.56 -5.99
N ILE A 7 -0.04 -0.94 -4.71
CA ILE A 7 1.22 -0.84 -3.99
C ILE A 7 2.27 -1.69 -4.69
N MET A 8 1.93 -2.92 -5.00
CA MET A 8 2.89 -3.83 -5.62
C MET A 8 3.28 -3.34 -7.01
N LYS A 9 2.33 -2.77 -7.74
CA LYS A 9 2.64 -2.26 -9.06
C LYS A 9 3.68 -1.15 -8.99
N TYR A 10 3.54 -0.22 -8.05
CA TYR A 10 4.50 0.87 -7.95
C TYR A 10 5.84 0.40 -7.42
N LEU A 11 5.85 -0.55 -6.50
CA LEU A 11 7.08 -1.12 -6.00
C LEU A 11 7.83 -1.87 -7.09
N TRP A 12 7.10 -2.43 -8.03
CA TRP A 12 7.73 -3.17 -9.10
C TRP A 12 8.31 -2.25 -10.17
N ARG A 13 7.67 -1.11 -10.41
CA ARG A 13 8.02 -0.28 -11.56
C ARG A 13 8.88 0.93 -11.24
N TYR A 14 9.11 1.25 -9.98
CA TYR A 14 9.75 2.53 -9.62
C TYR A 14 11.14 2.67 -10.23
N ARG A 15 11.89 1.59 -10.37
CA ARG A 15 13.26 1.68 -10.81
C ARG A 15 13.40 2.00 -12.29
N TYR A 16 12.38 1.77 -13.08
CA TYR A 16 12.48 2.09 -14.49
C TYR A 16 11.36 2.97 -14.98
N LYS A 17 10.65 3.59 -14.08
CA LYS A 17 9.63 4.55 -14.44
C LYS A 17 9.89 5.86 -13.73
N ASN A 18 9.19 6.14 -12.66
CA ASN A 18 9.25 7.44 -12.02
C ASN A 18 10.04 7.50 -10.72
N GLY A 19 10.73 6.43 -10.36
CA GLY A 19 11.60 6.46 -9.19
C GLY A 19 10.89 6.84 -7.92
N VAL A 20 11.37 7.88 -7.27
CA VAL A 20 10.82 8.32 -5.99
C VAL A 20 9.34 8.64 -6.08
N GLU A 21 8.91 9.15 -7.21
CA GLU A 21 7.50 9.48 -7.38
C GLU A 21 6.63 8.24 -7.27
N ASP A 22 7.06 7.13 -7.87
CA ASP A 22 6.31 5.88 -7.74
C ASP A 22 6.35 5.36 -6.31
N LEU A 23 7.47 5.53 -5.62
CA LEU A 23 7.55 5.10 -4.24
C LEU A 23 6.63 5.92 -3.35
N ASN A 24 6.49 7.21 -3.64
CA ASN A 24 5.57 8.05 -2.89
C ASN A 24 4.12 7.62 -3.12
N LYS A 25 3.81 7.19 -4.33
CA LYS A 25 2.48 6.69 -4.60
C LYS A 25 2.22 5.39 -3.84
N ALA A 26 3.21 4.51 -3.82
CA ALA A 26 3.08 3.27 -3.06
C ALA A 26 2.84 3.58 -1.59
N GLN A 27 3.56 4.55 -1.06
CA GLN A 27 3.40 4.93 0.34
C GLN A 27 2.00 5.46 0.61
N TRP A 28 1.47 6.25 -0.30
CA TRP A 28 0.13 6.80 -0.14
C TRP A 28 -0.91 5.68 -0.06
N TYR A 29 -0.82 4.72 -0.97
CA TYR A 29 -1.74 3.60 -0.96
C TYR A 29 -1.55 2.73 0.28
N LEU A 30 -0.31 2.57 0.72
CA LEU A 30 -0.03 1.78 1.90
C LEU A 30 -0.64 2.42 3.14
N THR A 31 -0.54 3.74 3.25
CA THR A 31 -1.14 4.45 4.36
C THR A 31 -2.66 4.26 4.37
N LYS A 32 -3.27 4.27 3.20
CA LYS A 32 -4.70 4.02 3.10
C LYS A 32 -5.05 2.61 3.58
N LEU A 33 -4.26 1.65 3.18
CA LEU A 33 -4.51 0.26 3.57
C LEU A 33 -4.38 0.10 5.08
N ILE A 34 -3.37 0.72 5.65
CA ILE A 34 -3.17 0.65 7.10
C ILE A 34 -4.36 1.26 7.82
N ASP A 35 -4.86 2.40 7.34
CA ASP A 35 -6.01 3.04 7.95
C ASP A 35 -7.23 2.15 7.92
N ILE A 36 -7.46 1.51 6.79
CA ILE A 36 -8.61 0.62 6.65
C ILE A 36 -8.52 -0.51 7.67
N LEU A 37 -7.36 -1.10 7.81
CA LEU A 37 -7.19 -2.21 8.74
C LEU A 37 -7.28 -1.77 10.19
N LYS A 38 -6.78 -0.58 10.48
CA LYS A 38 -6.87 -0.07 11.84
C LYS A 38 -8.31 0.22 12.24
N ASN A 39 -9.10 0.67 11.30
CA ASN A 39 -10.49 0.99 11.58
C ASN A 39 -11.39 -0.23 11.59
N ASP A 40 -10.90 -1.34 11.10
CA ASP A 40 -11.66 -2.59 11.09
C ASP A 40 -11.12 -3.49 12.18
N LYS A 41 -11.58 -3.27 13.38
CA LYS A 41 -11.03 -3.96 14.52
C LYS A 41 -11.22 -5.45 14.50
N SER A 42 -12.28 -5.89 13.90
CA SER A 42 -12.54 -7.31 13.89
C SER A 42 -11.52 -8.06 13.06
N LYS A 43 -10.84 -7.38 12.16
CA LYS A 43 -9.83 -8.02 11.37
C LYS A 43 -8.44 -7.82 11.90
N ASN A 44 -8.28 -6.79 12.70
CA ASN A 44 -6.96 -6.48 13.18
C ASN A 44 -6.41 -7.48 14.13
N ASP A 45 -7.25 -8.13 14.89
CA ASP A 45 -6.72 -9.05 15.86
C ASP A 45 -6.13 -10.26 15.21
N VAL A 46 -6.25 -10.38 13.94
CA VAL A 46 -5.66 -11.48 13.32
C VAL A 46 -4.20 -11.40 13.22
N ASP A 47 -3.74 -10.32 13.09
CA ASP A 47 -2.43 -10.22 12.89
C ASP A 47 -1.54 -10.27 13.78
N HIS A 48 -1.26 -10.53 13.98
CA HIS A 48 -0.21 -10.70 14.52
C HIS A 48 0.04 -11.31 14.94
#